data_4b591b249218f3b1d5436f46b7960018
#
_entry.id   4b591b249218f3b1d5436f46b7960018
#
_cell.length_a   1.000
_cell.length_b   1.000
_cell.length_c   1.000
_cell.angle_alpha   90.00
_cell.angle_beta   90.00
_cell.angle_gamma   90.00
#
_symmetry.space_group_name_H-M   'P 1'
#
loop_
_entity.id
_entity.type
_entity.pdbx_description
1 polymer ?
#
loop_
_entity_poly.entity_id
_entity_poly.type
_entity_poly.pdbx_seq_one_letter_code
_entity_poly.pdbx_strand_id
1 'polypeptide(L)'
;MKKKWIWLLLPAALLLLILLHVHSLARLAPSEIGRQVPVLMYHAVGDDCWGEEHLFVRPAELEQQLQYLSENGYETIFFEDLAHLERYEKPVILTFDDGYDDNYTLLLPLLQKYHMKATIFMIAGDIGGPHKLTQPQLRELTQSGLVSIQSHGWSHKNMAAMGWPALVCELLRSKLALTLACGRVPTAASYPNGKCTDRTRTAAGWFYAYGVRTFDGTYLTGTDPLLIPRTAIPRGMPPDQFKAACQTE
;
A
#
# COMPACT_ATOMS: atom_id res chain seq x y z
N MET A 1 -13.22 23.95 41.82
CA MET A 1 -13.91 22.69 41.40
C MET A 1 -13.83 22.33 39.95
N LYS A 2 -13.32 23.19 39.02
CA LYS A 2 -13.34 22.94 37.53
C LYS A 2 -12.25 22.00 36.98
N LYS A 3 -11.15 21.71 37.73
CA LYS A 3 -10.02 20.90 37.19
C LYS A 3 -10.22 19.38 37.23
N LYS A 4 -11.11 18.83 38.05
CA LYS A 4 -11.30 17.38 38.22
C LYS A 4 -12.03 16.73 37.00
N TRP A 5 -12.87 17.46 36.31
CA TRP A 5 -13.65 16.95 35.16
C TRP A 5 -12.81 16.76 33.89
N ILE A 6 -11.72 17.51 33.72
CA ILE A 6 -10.83 17.39 32.56
C ILE A 6 -10.15 16.02 32.51
N TRP A 7 -9.77 15.47 33.66
CA TRP A 7 -9.12 14.16 33.75
C TRP A 7 -10.04 12.97 33.48
N LEU A 8 -11.35 13.14 33.58
CA LEU A 8 -12.34 12.14 33.18
C LEU A 8 -12.74 12.24 31.72
N LEU A 9 -12.65 13.41 31.11
CA LEU A 9 -12.98 13.63 29.71
C LEU A 9 -11.88 13.13 28.76
N LEU A 10 -10.60 13.18 29.17
CA LEU A 10 -9.49 12.71 28.34
C LEU A 10 -9.56 11.20 28.01
N PRO A 11 -9.77 10.28 28.98
CA PRO A 11 -9.89 8.86 28.65
C PRO A 11 -11.17 8.55 27.86
N ALA A 12 -12.26 9.27 28.08
CA ALA A 12 -13.50 9.09 27.31
C ALA A 12 -13.33 9.55 25.85
N ALA A 13 -12.66 10.69 25.61
CA ALA A 13 -12.33 11.16 24.29
C ALA A 13 -11.37 10.21 23.55
N LEU A 14 -10.35 9.69 24.25
CA LEU A 14 -9.44 8.70 23.69
C LEU A 14 -10.16 7.40 23.33
N LEU A 15 -11.04 6.91 24.20
CA LEU A 15 -11.85 5.72 23.94
C LEU A 15 -12.76 5.93 22.72
N LEU A 16 -13.40 7.09 22.61
CA LEU A 16 -14.24 7.43 21.45
C LEU A 16 -13.42 7.46 20.16
N LEU A 17 -12.22 8.05 20.17
CA LEU A 17 -11.32 8.08 19.03
C LEU A 17 -10.88 6.66 18.62
N ILE A 18 -10.58 5.80 19.59
CA ILE A 18 -10.25 4.38 19.32
C ILE A 18 -11.46 3.67 18.70
N LEU A 19 -12.65 3.83 19.25
CA LEU A 19 -13.87 3.20 18.71
C LEU A 19 -14.18 3.69 17.31
N LEU A 20 -14.07 4.99 17.04
CA LEU A 20 -14.26 5.57 15.71
C LEU A 20 -13.21 5.05 14.72
N HIS A 21 -11.96 4.90 15.16
CA HIS A 21 -10.89 4.34 14.33
C HIS A 21 -11.16 2.87 13.99
N VAL A 22 -11.47 2.03 14.98
CA VAL A 22 -11.81 0.60 14.78
C VAL A 22 -13.03 0.47 13.87
N HIS A 23 -14.06 1.29 14.07
CA HIS A 23 -15.24 1.29 13.21
C HIS A 23 -14.92 1.72 11.77
N SER A 24 -14.02 2.71 11.59
CA SER A 24 -13.55 3.13 10.28
C SER A 24 -12.80 2.02 9.54
N LEU A 25 -11.92 1.28 10.24
CA LEU A 25 -11.21 0.14 9.64
C LEU A 25 -12.16 -1.02 9.29
N ALA A 26 -13.16 -1.29 10.12
CA ALA A 26 -14.14 -2.35 9.87
C ALA A 26 -15.00 -2.09 8.61
N ARG A 27 -15.23 -0.82 8.24
CA ARG A 27 -15.93 -0.45 7.00
C ARG A 27 -15.15 -0.73 5.72
N LEU A 28 -13.86 -1.03 5.84
CA LEU A 28 -12.99 -1.36 4.72
C LEU A 28 -12.90 -2.87 4.46
N ALA A 29 -13.67 -3.70 5.19
CA ALA A 29 -13.72 -5.13 4.91
C ALA A 29 -14.20 -5.39 3.47
N PRO A 30 -13.63 -6.39 2.76
CA PRO A 30 -14.07 -6.75 1.42
C PRO A 30 -15.58 -7.03 1.37
N SER A 31 -16.27 -6.49 0.36
CA SER A 31 -17.71 -6.68 0.19
C SER A 31 -18.09 -8.08 -0.29
N GLU A 32 -17.17 -8.76 -0.97
CA GLU A 32 -17.32 -10.11 -1.48
C GLU A 32 -16.29 -11.05 -0.83
N ILE A 33 -16.70 -12.25 -0.45
CA ILE A 33 -15.83 -13.29 0.12
C ILE A 33 -15.61 -14.38 -0.93
N GLY A 34 -14.37 -14.90 -0.98
CA GLY A 34 -14.00 -15.96 -1.92
C GLY A 34 -13.65 -15.45 -3.32
N ARG A 35 -13.55 -14.12 -3.51
CA ARG A 35 -13.11 -13.55 -4.77
C ARG A 35 -11.58 -13.42 -4.80
N GLN A 36 -11.00 -13.80 -5.92
CA GLN A 36 -9.56 -13.65 -6.15
C GLN A 36 -9.26 -12.25 -6.69
N VAL A 37 -8.26 -11.58 -6.11
CA VAL A 37 -7.77 -10.27 -6.53
C VAL A 37 -6.25 -10.33 -6.65
N PRO A 38 -5.68 -10.31 -7.86
CA PRO A 38 -4.23 -10.22 -8.03
C PRO A 38 -3.68 -8.92 -7.43
N VAL A 39 -2.58 -9.02 -6.69
CA VAL A 39 -1.87 -7.87 -6.13
C VAL A 39 -0.43 -7.91 -6.64
N LEU A 40 -0.07 -6.98 -7.53
CA LEU A 40 1.22 -6.94 -8.20
C LEU A 40 2.17 -6.02 -7.45
N MET A 41 3.41 -6.46 -7.24
CA MET A 41 4.42 -5.75 -6.47
C MET A 41 5.56 -5.28 -7.34
N TYR A 42 5.70 -3.99 -7.45
CA TYR A 42 6.79 -3.24 -8.09
C TYR A 42 7.56 -2.43 -7.03
N HIS A 43 8.62 -1.76 -7.46
CA HIS A 43 9.37 -0.79 -6.66
C HIS A 43 9.69 0.46 -7.48
N ALA A 44 10.85 0.49 -8.15
CA ALA A 44 11.30 1.58 -8.99
C ALA A 44 10.93 1.40 -10.47
N VAL A 45 10.83 2.51 -11.19
CA VAL A 45 10.62 2.54 -12.65
C VAL A 45 11.80 3.28 -13.27
N GLY A 46 12.59 2.63 -14.13
CA GLY A 46 13.73 3.30 -14.76
C GLY A 46 14.59 2.38 -15.62
N ASP A 47 15.26 2.98 -16.60
CA ASP A 47 16.29 2.29 -17.39
C ASP A 47 17.62 2.24 -16.62
N ASP A 48 17.96 3.33 -15.96
CA ASP A 48 19.14 3.44 -15.08
C ASP A 48 18.84 2.87 -13.70
N CYS A 49 19.72 1.98 -13.23
CA CYS A 49 19.59 1.33 -11.93
C CYS A 49 20.67 1.86 -10.98
N TRP A 50 20.25 2.59 -9.95
CA TRP A 50 21.14 3.06 -8.87
C TRP A 50 21.08 2.16 -7.62
N GLY A 51 20.29 1.08 -7.67
CA GLY A 51 20.10 0.06 -6.63
C GLY A 51 20.13 -1.36 -7.19
N GLU A 52 19.37 -2.26 -6.59
CA GLU A 52 19.25 -3.66 -7.05
C GLU A 52 18.47 -3.71 -8.37
N GLU A 53 19.11 -4.14 -9.45
CA GLU A 53 18.59 -4.06 -10.82
C GLU A 53 17.19 -4.68 -10.98
N HIS A 54 16.92 -5.81 -10.32
CA HIS A 54 15.65 -6.51 -10.43
C HIS A 54 14.44 -5.71 -9.90
N LEU A 55 14.68 -4.68 -9.08
CA LEU A 55 13.63 -3.79 -8.55
C LEU A 55 13.24 -2.67 -9.53
N PHE A 56 14.03 -2.45 -10.59
CA PHE A 56 13.81 -1.37 -11.55
C PHE A 56 13.13 -1.90 -12.82
N VAL A 57 11.81 -1.85 -12.90
CA VAL A 57 11.09 -2.17 -14.13
C VAL A 57 11.29 -1.04 -15.15
N ARG A 58 11.64 -1.38 -16.41
CA ARG A 58 11.82 -0.36 -17.45
C ARG A 58 10.50 0.34 -17.75
N PRO A 59 10.49 1.64 -18.05
CA PRO A 59 9.27 2.36 -18.44
C PRO A 59 8.52 1.68 -19.60
N ALA A 60 9.24 1.18 -20.60
CA ALA A 60 8.65 0.48 -21.74
C ALA A 60 8.02 -0.88 -21.34
N GLU A 61 8.62 -1.61 -20.39
CA GLU A 61 8.06 -2.86 -19.85
C GLU A 61 6.78 -2.57 -19.06
N LEU A 62 6.83 -1.59 -18.16
CA LEU A 62 5.66 -1.17 -17.39
C LEU A 62 4.52 -0.72 -18.31
N GLU A 63 4.83 0.07 -19.35
CA GLU A 63 3.85 0.53 -20.31
C GLU A 63 3.16 -0.63 -21.04
N GLN A 64 3.93 -1.64 -21.51
CA GLN A 64 3.37 -2.85 -22.12
C GLN A 64 2.46 -3.62 -21.15
N GLN A 65 2.83 -3.69 -19.86
CA GLN A 65 2.03 -4.33 -18.82
C GLN A 65 0.71 -3.57 -18.58
N LEU A 66 0.75 -2.24 -18.46
CA LEU A 66 -0.46 -1.43 -18.32
C LEU A 66 -1.35 -1.51 -19.56
N GLN A 67 -0.76 -1.49 -20.75
CA GLN A 67 -1.49 -1.70 -22.01
C GLN A 67 -2.21 -3.05 -22.02
N TYR A 68 -1.51 -4.13 -21.64
CA TYR A 68 -2.12 -5.47 -21.54
C TYR A 68 -3.31 -5.47 -20.56
N LEU A 69 -3.18 -4.87 -19.39
CA LEU A 69 -4.28 -4.77 -18.42
C LEU A 69 -5.47 -4.02 -19.01
N SER A 70 -5.23 -2.88 -19.68
CA SER A 70 -6.27 -2.08 -20.33
C SER A 70 -7.00 -2.86 -21.44
N GLU A 71 -6.25 -3.48 -22.35
CA GLU A 71 -6.81 -4.21 -23.48
C GLU A 71 -7.58 -5.48 -23.09
N ASN A 72 -7.29 -6.04 -21.89
CA ASN A 72 -7.95 -7.26 -21.39
C ASN A 72 -9.02 -6.98 -20.33
N GLY A 73 -9.42 -5.71 -20.16
CA GLY A 73 -10.53 -5.31 -19.30
C GLY A 73 -10.24 -5.42 -17.81
N TYR A 74 -8.96 -5.37 -17.41
CA TYR A 74 -8.61 -5.28 -15.99
C TYR A 74 -8.88 -3.87 -15.46
N GLU A 75 -9.41 -3.80 -14.25
CA GLU A 75 -9.71 -2.57 -13.55
C GLU A 75 -8.77 -2.42 -12.35
N THR A 76 -7.88 -1.44 -12.41
CA THR A 76 -6.96 -1.19 -11.29
C THR A 76 -7.69 -0.52 -10.14
N ILE A 77 -7.57 -1.08 -8.94
CA ILE A 77 -8.26 -0.62 -7.73
C ILE A 77 -7.29 -0.32 -6.60
N PHE A 78 -7.74 0.45 -5.61
CA PHE A 78 -7.06 0.62 -4.33
C PHE A 78 -7.51 -0.46 -3.33
N PHE A 79 -6.80 -0.60 -2.20
CA PHE A 79 -7.23 -1.49 -1.12
C PHE A 79 -8.58 -1.09 -0.54
N GLU A 80 -8.90 0.19 -0.47
CA GLU A 80 -10.18 0.70 0.01
C GLU A 80 -11.35 0.30 -0.90
N ASP A 81 -11.09 0.11 -2.19
CA ASP A 81 -12.09 -0.33 -3.16
C ASP A 81 -12.53 -1.80 -2.94
N LEU A 82 -11.76 -2.60 -2.17
CA LEU A 82 -12.15 -3.97 -1.78
C LEU A 82 -13.48 -4.00 -1.00
N ALA A 83 -13.83 -2.92 -0.32
CA ALA A 83 -15.14 -2.77 0.32
C ALA A 83 -16.32 -2.65 -0.67
N HIS A 84 -16.03 -2.57 -1.96
CA HIS A 84 -17.00 -2.37 -3.05
C HIS A 84 -16.65 -3.21 -4.29
N LEU A 85 -16.17 -4.44 -4.10
CA LEU A 85 -15.70 -5.33 -5.18
C LEU A 85 -16.79 -5.64 -6.21
N GLU A 86 -18.06 -5.59 -5.83
CA GLU A 86 -19.20 -5.76 -6.72
C GLU A 86 -19.25 -4.77 -7.88
N ARG A 87 -18.47 -3.68 -7.81
CA ARG A 87 -18.38 -2.64 -8.86
C ARG A 87 -17.37 -2.97 -9.95
N TYR A 88 -16.53 -3.97 -9.75
CA TYR A 88 -15.39 -4.28 -10.61
C TYR A 88 -15.49 -5.69 -11.17
N GLU A 89 -15.28 -5.83 -12.48
CA GLU A 89 -15.39 -7.12 -13.15
C GLU A 89 -14.09 -7.93 -13.06
N LYS A 90 -12.95 -7.27 -13.35
CA LYS A 90 -11.61 -7.86 -13.28
C LYS A 90 -10.66 -6.99 -12.43
N PRO A 91 -10.85 -6.93 -11.10
CA PRO A 91 -10.03 -6.08 -10.26
C PRO A 91 -8.59 -6.59 -10.16
N VAL A 92 -7.61 -5.65 -10.19
CA VAL A 92 -6.21 -5.89 -9.92
C VAL A 92 -5.65 -4.73 -9.09
N ILE A 93 -4.75 -5.00 -8.15
CA ILE A 93 -4.09 -3.95 -7.36
C ILE A 93 -2.63 -3.85 -7.80
N LEU A 94 -2.23 -2.65 -8.26
CA LEU A 94 -0.83 -2.34 -8.54
C LEU A 94 -0.21 -1.71 -7.30
N THR A 95 0.91 -2.25 -6.82
CA THR A 95 1.62 -1.73 -5.65
C THR A 95 3.07 -1.41 -5.98
N PHE A 96 3.59 -0.29 -5.46
CA PHE A 96 4.97 0.15 -5.60
C PHE A 96 5.55 0.39 -4.21
N ASP A 97 6.59 -0.32 -3.84
CA ASP A 97 7.20 -0.20 -2.52
C ASP A 97 8.28 0.91 -2.49
N ASP A 98 8.67 1.32 -1.30
CA ASP A 98 9.74 2.26 -0.94
C ASP A 98 9.49 3.73 -1.24
N GLY A 99 8.61 4.09 -2.16
CA GLY A 99 8.31 5.48 -2.50
C GLY A 99 9.45 6.20 -3.22
N TYR A 100 9.95 5.61 -4.31
CA TYR A 100 10.96 6.20 -5.17
C TYR A 100 10.42 7.39 -5.97
N ASP A 101 11.27 8.39 -6.26
CA ASP A 101 10.89 9.62 -6.97
C ASP A 101 10.53 9.40 -8.44
N ASP A 102 11.00 8.29 -9.05
CA ASP A 102 10.58 7.82 -10.36
C ASP A 102 9.07 7.46 -10.43
N ASN A 103 8.48 7.12 -9.31
CA ASN A 103 7.02 6.91 -9.23
C ASN A 103 6.23 8.20 -9.49
N TYR A 104 6.83 9.38 -9.30
CA TYR A 104 6.23 10.64 -9.71
C TYR A 104 6.57 10.98 -11.17
N THR A 105 7.83 10.81 -11.56
CA THR A 105 8.30 11.29 -12.88
C THR A 105 8.00 10.33 -14.02
N LEU A 106 7.94 9.02 -13.78
CA LEU A 106 7.77 7.99 -14.81
C LEU A 106 6.47 7.21 -14.66
N LEU A 107 6.10 6.80 -13.41
CA LEU A 107 4.87 6.02 -13.20
C LEU A 107 3.61 6.88 -13.38
N LEU A 108 3.51 8.06 -12.75
CA LEU A 108 2.29 8.89 -12.80
C LEU A 108 1.84 9.22 -14.23
N PRO A 109 2.71 9.62 -15.18
CA PRO A 109 2.33 9.85 -16.58
C PRO A 109 1.72 8.61 -17.25
N LEU A 110 2.25 7.41 -16.96
CA LEU A 110 1.72 6.16 -17.48
C LEU A 110 0.35 5.85 -16.90
N LEU A 111 0.17 6.03 -15.58
CA LEU A 111 -1.15 5.87 -14.95
C LEU A 111 -2.18 6.83 -15.53
N GLN A 112 -1.79 8.07 -15.81
CA GLN A 112 -2.65 9.06 -16.48
C GLN A 112 -3.04 8.64 -17.89
N LYS A 113 -2.05 8.14 -18.66
CA LYS A 113 -2.26 7.68 -20.04
C LYS A 113 -3.28 6.54 -20.13
N TYR A 114 -3.20 5.58 -19.20
CA TYR A 114 -4.06 4.39 -19.19
C TYR A 114 -5.26 4.50 -18.24
N HIS A 115 -5.44 5.64 -17.58
CA HIS A 115 -6.48 5.87 -16.54
C HIS A 115 -6.47 4.80 -15.45
N MET A 116 -5.28 4.41 -15.01
CA MET A 116 -5.08 3.35 -14.02
C MET A 116 -4.72 3.90 -12.66
N LYS A 117 -5.04 3.11 -11.62
CA LYS A 117 -4.73 3.39 -10.21
C LYS A 117 -3.53 2.57 -9.74
N ALA A 118 -2.74 3.12 -8.81
CA ALA A 118 -1.67 2.40 -8.11
C ALA A 118 -1.59 2.80 -6.64
N THR A 119 -1.12 1.88 -5.81
CA THR A 119 -0.81 2.13 -4.40
C THR A 119 0.70 2.25 -4.23
N ILE A 120 1.19 3.32 -3.61
CA ILE A 120 2.60 3.48 -3.25
C ILE A 120 2.75 3.28 -1.75
N PHE A 121 3.53 2.29 -1.34
CA PHE A 121 3.92 2.07 0.05
C PHE A 121 5.20 2.87 0.36
N MET A 122 5.03 4.04 0.98
CA MET A 122 6.11 4.99 1.27
C MET A 122 6.80 4.68 2.60
N ILE A 123 8.13 4.65 2.60
CA ILE A 123 8.95 4.68 3.83
C ILE A 123 8.85 6.10 4.40
N ALA A 124 8.09 6.27 5.48
CA ALA A 124 7.75 7.61 5.95
C ALA A 124 8.94 8.43 6.46
N GLY A 125 9.98 7.78 6.95
CA GLY A 125 11.21 8.44 7.40
C GLY A 125 12.10 8.93 6.27
N ASP A 126 11.87 8.45 5.04
CA ASP A 126 12.70 8.76 3.88
C ASP A 126 12.09 9.85 2.97
N ILE A 127 10.96 10.45 3.38
CA ILE A 127 10.32 11.53 2.60
C ILE A 127 11.33 12.67 2.34
N GLY A 128 11.56 12.96 1.05
CA GLY A 128 12.51 14.01 0.61
C GLY A 128 13.98 13.61 0.68
N GLY A 129 14.28 12.35 1.00
CA GLY A 129 15.63 11.79 0.92
C GLY A 129 16.09 11.54 -0.52
N PRO A 130 17.35 11.08 -0.71
CA PRO A 130 17.87 10.75 -2.04
C PRO A 130 16.99 9.68 -2.74
N HIS A 131 16.62 9.94 -4.00
CA HIS A 131 15.76 9.07 -4.81
C HIS A 131 14.39 8.74 -4.17
N LYS A 132 13.88 9.62 -3.30
CA LYS A 132 12.59 9.42 -2.62
C LYS A 132 11.63 10.56 -2.93
N LEU A 133 10.35 10.23 -2.94
CA LEU A 133 9.27 11.20 -3.11
C LEU A 133 9.35 12.30 -2.06
N THR A 134 9.23 13.54 -2.50
CA THR A 134 9.11 14.72 -1.65
C THR A 134 7.67 14.91 -1.20
N GLN A 135 7.46 15.67 -0.13
CA GLN A 135 6.11 15.97 0.36
C GLN A 135 5.21 16.65 -0.69
N PRO A 136 5.67 17.62 -1.51
CA PRO A 136 4.86 18.15 -2.62
C PRO A 136 4.44 17.07 -3.61
N GLN A 137 5.36 16.21 -4.05
CA GLN A 137 5.07 15.11 -4.97
C GLN A 137 4.04 14.12 -4.38
N LEU A 138 4.15 13.75 -3.09
CA LEU A 138 3.16 12.91 -2.42
C LEU A 138 1.76 13.52 -2.44
N ARG A 139 1.66 14.85 -2.28
CA ARG A 139 0.38 15.56 -2.37
C ARG A 139 -0.19 15.56 -3.78
N GLU A 140 0.62 15.85 -4.79
CA GLU A 140 0.20 15.84 -6.18
C GLU A 140 -0.24 14.44 -6.63
N LEU A 141 0.53 13.39 -6.28
CA LEU A 141 0.15 11.99 -6.51
C LEU A 141 -1.21 11.66 -5.89
N THR A 142 -1.42 12.07 -4.63
CA THR A 142 -2.70 11.83 -3.93
C THR A 142 -3.85 12.63 -4.56
N GLN A 143 -3.60 13.87 -4.98
CA GLN A 143 -4.59 14.75 -5.60
C GLN A 143 -4.96 14.31 -7.03
N SER A 144 -4.10 13.59 -7.73
CA SER A 144 -4.41 13.02 -9.05
C SER A 144 -5.61 12.06 -9.03
N GLY A 145 -5.93 11.48 -7.87
CA GLY A 145 -6.95 10.44 -7.74
C GLY A 145 -6.52 9.08 -8.30
N LEU A 146 -5.31 8.99 -8.88
CA LEU A 146 -4.77 7.76 -9.45
C LEU A 146 -3.78 7.04 -8.53
N VAL A 147 -3.34 7.70 -7.45
CA VAL A 147 -2.35 7.13 -6.52
C VAL A 147 -2.85 7.21 -5.08
N SER A 148 -2.82 6.07 -4.40
CA SER A 148 -3.03 5.96 -2.95
C SER A 148 -1.68 5.79 -2.25
N ILE A 149 -1.34 6.71 -1.32
CA ILE A 149 -0.11 6.64 -0.54
C ILE A 149 -0.38 5.89 0.75
N GLN A 150 0.34 4.79 0.96
CA GLN A 150 0.19 3.86 2.06
C GLN A 150 1.52 3.67 2.82
N SER A 151 1.52 2.93 3.93
CA SER A 151 2.67 2.83 4.82
C SER A 151 3.63 1.70 4.46
N HIS A 152 4.94 2.00 4.36
CA HIS A 152 6.01 1.00 4.39
C HIS A 152 6.85 1.07 5.68
N GLY A 153 6.21 1.43 6.80
CA GLY A 153 6.86 1.71 8.06
C GLY A 153 7.54 3.09 8.09
N TRP A 154 8.19 3.37 9.23
CA TRP A 154 8.96 4.60 9.38
C TRP A 154 10.38 4.45 8.83
N SER A 155 11.07 3.34 9.14
CA SER A 155 12.51 3.18 8.97
C SER A 155 12.91 2.03 8.04
N HIS A 156 11.96 1.34 7.41
CA HIS A 156 12.18 0.14 6.58
C HIS A 156 12.91 -1.01 7.31
N LYS A 157 12.95 -0.98 8.65
CA LYS A 157 13.56 -2.05 9.43
C LYS A 157 12.64 -3.26 9.54
N ASN A 158 13.25 -4.45 9.70
CA ASN A 158 12.51 -5.69 9.90
C ASN A 158 11.59 -5.61 11.14
N MET A 159 10.31 -5.38 10.93
CA MET A 159 9.30 -5.27 11.98
C MET A 159 9.13 -6.55 12.80
N ALA A 160 9.40 -7.73 12.18
CA ALA A 160 9.30 -9.03 12.86
C ALA A 160 10.35 -9.18 13.99
N ALA A 161 11.46 -8.45 13.93
CA ALA A 161 12.51 -8.45 14.94
C ALA A 161 12.27 -7.41 16.05
N MET A 162 11.27 -6.52 15.92
CA MET A 162 11.02 -5.45 16.88
C MET A 162 10.25 -5.96 18.12
N GLY A 163 10.58 -5.42 19.31
CA GLY A 163 9.75 -5.52 20.49
C GLY A 163 8.50 -4.63 20.39
N TRP A 164 7.50 -4.88 21.26
CA TRP A 164 6.22 -4.16 21.21
C TRP A 164 6.33 -2.62 21.17
N PRO A 165 7.10 -1.95 22.06
CA PRO A 165 7.15 -0.48 22.04
C PRO A 165 7.74 0.07 20.73
N ALA A 166 8.82 -0.55 20.22
CA ALA A 166 9.46 -0.13 18.98
C ALA A 166 8.54 -0.33 17.77
N LEU A 167 7.85 -1.48 17.71
CA LEU A 167 6.93 -1.82 16.65
C LEU A 167 5.72 -0.87 16.59
N VAL A 168 5.11 -0.58 17.75
CA VAL A 168 4.00 0.39 17.83
C VAL A 168 4.47 1.78 17.40
N CYS A 169 5.67 2.19 17.84
CA CYS A 169 6.25 3.47 17.45
C CYS A 169 6.52 3.54 15.93
N GLU A 170 7.05 2.48 15.33
CA GLU A 170 7.32 2.36 13.89
C GLU A 170 6.04 2.56 13.06
N LEU A 171 4.97 1.84 13.42
CA LEU A 171 3.68 1.90 12.73
C LEU A 171 2.97 3.24 12.94
N LEU A 172 2.93 3.74 14.18
CA LEU A 172 2.25 4.99 14.51
C LEU A 172 2.93 6.20 13.87
N ARG A 173 4.27 6.29 13.95
CA ARG A 173 5.03 7.40 13.36
C ARG A 173 4.84 7.44 11.85
N SER A 174 4.90 6.29 11.19
CA SER A 174 4.64 6.20 9.75
C SER A 174 3.24 6.70 9.42
N LYS A 175 2.22 6.19 10.09
CA LYS A 175 0.83 6.59 9.85
C LYS A 175 0.61 8.11 10.02
N LEU A 176 1.13 8.69 11.11
CA LEU A 176 0.98 10.13 11.38
C LEU A 176 1.73 10.99 10.35
N ALA A 177 2.98 10.62 10.02
CA ALA A 177 3.78 11.37 9.05
C ALA A 177 3.14 11.37 7.67
N LEU A 178 2.68 10.22 7.19
CA LEU A 178 2.00 10.11 5.89
C LEU A 178 0.66 10.84 5.89
N THR A 179 -0.11 10.77 6.98
CA THR A 179 -1.36 11.55 7.11
C THR A 179 -1.10 13.05 6.95
N LEU A 180 -0.06 13.57 7.60
CA LEU A 180 0.32 14.98 7.51
C LEU A 180 0.89 15.35 6.13
N ALA A 181 1.68 14.45 5.54
CA ALA A 181 2.29 14.68 4.22
C ALA A 181 1.27 14.68 3.10
N CYS A 182 0.34 13.72 3.09
CA CYS A 182 -0.59 13.48 1.97
C CYS A 182 -1.99 14.08 2.19
N GLY A 183 -2.35 14.43 3.45
CA GLY A 183 -3.72 14.87 3.79
C GLY A 183 -4.75 13.73 3.80
N ARG A 184 -4.31 12.47 3.68
CA ARG A 184 -5.15 11.26 3.75
C ARG A 184 -4.56 10.27 4.74
N VAL A 185 -5.43 9.56 5.47
CA VAL A 185 -5.03 8.58 6.48
C VAL A 185 -4.71 7.25 5.78
N PRO A 186 -3.48 6.71 5.91
CA PRO A 186 -3.16 5.40 5.38
C PRO A 186 -4.01 4.29 6.03
N THR A 187 -4.51 3.37 5.21
CA THR A 187 -5.36 2.24 5.61
C THR A 187 -4.68 0.88 5.41
N ALA A 188 -3.56 0.86 4.66
CA ALA A 188 -2.78 -0.32 4.38
C ALA A 188 -1.30 -0.16 4.79
N ALA A 189 -0.63 -1.27 5.08
CA ALA A 189 0.80 -1.32 5.34
C ALA A 189 1.48 -2.46 4.57
N SER A 190 2.64 -2.18 3.96
CA SER A 190 3.55 -3.21 3.45
C SER A 190 4.60 -3.51 4.51
N TYR A 191 4.79 -4.80 4.84
CA TYR A 191 5.82 -5.22 5.80
C TYR A 191 7.18 -5.26 5.11
N PRO A 192 8.19 -4.50 5.60
CA PRO A 192 9.52 -4.50 5.02
C PRO A 192 10.09 -5.93 4.87
N ASN A 193 10.56 -6.24 3.65
CA ASN A 193 11.04 -7.58 3.25
C ASN A 193 9.98 -8.70 3.43
N GLY A 194 8.70 -8.38 3.49
CA GLY A 194 7.59 -9.33 3.67
C GLY A 194 7.57 -10.05 5.02
N LYS A 195 8.45 -9.70 5.96
CA LYS A 195 8.59 -10.38 7.24
C LYS A 195 7.52 -9.94 8.23
N CYS A 196 6.61 -10.85 8.56
CA CYS A 196 5.51 -10.62 9.48
C CYS A 196 5.39 -11.79 10.47
N THR A 197 5.31 -11.49 11.76
CA THR A 197 4.97 -12.41 12.85
C THR A 197 3.57 -12.12 13.36
N ASP A 198 2.99 -13.01 14.20
CA ASP A 198 1.70 -12.74 14.85
C ASP A 198 1.71 -11.43 15.64
N ARG A 199 2.83 -11.11 16.29
CA ARG A 199 3.01 -9.81 16.97
C ARG A 199 2.95 -8.65 15.99
N THR A 200 3.63 -8.74 14.84
CA THR A 200 3.63 -7.70 13.80
C THR A 200 2.22 -7.51 13.24
N ARG A 201 1.55 -8.61 12.91
CA ARG A 201 0.17 -8.64 12.41
C ARG A 201 -0.80 -8.00 13.41
N THR A 202 -0.73 -8.40 14.68
CA THR A 202 -1.58 -7.84 15.74
C THR A 202 -1.37 -6.34 15.89
N ALA A 203 -0.11 -5.88 15.94
CA ALA A 203 0.19 -4.46 16.05
C ALA A 203 -0.27 -3.68 14.82
N ALA A 204 -0.08 -4.21 13.61
CA ALA A 204 -0.53 -3.59 12.36
C ALA A 204 -2.05 -3.42 12.35
N GLY A 205 -2.82 -4.41 12.82
CA GLY A 205 -4.27 -4.37 12.91
C GLY A 205 -4.83 -3.29 13.85
N TRP A 206 -4.00 -2.70 14.72
CA TRP A 206 -4.40 -1.53 15.50
C TRP A 206 -4.41 -0.24 14.68
N PHE A 207 -3.71 -0.21 13.56
CA PHE A 207 -3.49 1.01 12.75
C PHE A 207 -4.03 0.89 11.32
N TYR A 208 -4.02 -0.31 10.73
CA TYR A 208 -4.32 -0.53 9.33
C TYR A 208 -5.37 -1.62 9.14
N ALA A 209 -6.19 -1.48 8.11
CA ALA A 209 -7.16 -2.50 7.71
C ALA A 209 -6.51 -3.61 6.88
N TYR A 210 -5.45 -3.28 6.14
CA TYR A 210 -4.76 -4.20 5.24
C TYR A 210 -3.27 -4.26 5.53
N GLY A 211 -2.69 -5.45 5.37
CA GLY A 211 -1.26 -5.69 5.47
C GLY A 211 -0.78 -6.58 4.34
N VAL A 212 0.25 -6.16 3.60
CA VAL A 212 0.75 -6.91 2.45
C VAL A 212 2.13 -7.49 2.70
N ARG A 213 2.39 -8.65 2.12
CA ARG A 213 3.65 -9.39 2.20
C ARG A 213 4.31 -9.48 0.82
N THR A 214 5.54 -10.03 0.78
CA THR A 214 6.27 -10.34 -0.47
C THR A 214 6.15 -11.84 -0.83
N PHE A 215 5.05 -12.47 -0.48
CA PHE A 215 4.79 -13.88 -0.73
C PHE A 215 3.99 -14.01 -2.02
N ASP A 216 4.47 -14.81 -2.96
CA ASP A 216 3.75 -15.04 -4.22
C ASP A 216 2.35 -15.61 -3.98
N GLY A 217 1.40 -15.09 -4.72
CA GLY A 217 0.03 -15.55 -4.69
C GLY A 217 -0.99 -14.45 -4.95
N THR A 218 -2.22 -14.89 -5.21
CA THR A 218 -3.39 -14.03 -5.39
C THR A 218 -4.13 -13.87 -4.07
N TYR A 219 -4.59 -12.66 -3.77
CA TYR A 219 -5.40 -12.43 -2.57
C TYR A 219 -6.79 -13.06 -2.74
N LEU A 220 -7.14 -13.96 -1.84
CA LEU A 220 -8.48 -14.51 -1.72
C LEU A 220 -9.23 -13.73 -0.63
N THR A 221 -10.27 -12.98 -1.02
CA THR A 221 -11.06 -12.20 -0.07
C THR A 221 -11.74 -13.10 0.96
N GLY A 222 -11.77 -12.64 2.21
CA GLY A 222 -12.23 -13.47 3.34
C GLY A 222 -11.09 -14.18 4.07
N THR A 223 -9.86 -14.21 3.50
CA THR A 223 -8.66 -14.59 4.25
C THR A 223 -8.17 -13.40 5.10
N ASP A 224 -7.13 -13.59 5.89
CA ASP A 224 -6.62 -12.54 6.78
C ASP A 224 -6.16 -11.30 5.98
N PRO A 225 -6.84 -10.16 6.09
CA PRO A 225 -6.53 -8.95 5.32
C PRO A 225 -5.20 -8.30 5.74
N LEU A 226 -4.59 -8.75 6.84
CA LEU A 226 -3.26 -8.31 7.29
C LEU A 226 -2.12 -9.20 6.78
N LEU A 227 -2.42 -10.20 5.95
CA LEU A 227 -1.43 -11.14 5.38
C LEU A 227 -1.61 -11.32 3.86
N ILE A 228 -1.99 -10.27 3.15
CA ILE A 228 -2.24 -10.29 1.70
C ILE A 228 -0.97 -10.67 0.94
N PRO A 229 -0.97 -11.74 0.13
CA PRO A 229 0.14 -12.09 -0.75
C PRO A 229 0.24 -11.12 -1.92
N ARG A 230 1.43 -11.01 -2.52
CA ARG A 230 1.67 -10.21 -3.72
C ARG A 230 2.62 -10.93 -4.65
N THR A 231 2.35 -10.87 -5.95
CA THR A 231 3.27 -11.37 -6.97
C THR A 231 4.28 -10.29 -7.35
N ALA A 232 5.56 -10.60 -7.17
CA ALA A 232 6.64 -9.69 -7.55
C ALA A 232 6.76 -9.58 -9.08
N ILE A 233 6.90 -8.35 -9.57
CA ILE A 233 7.11 -8.05 -10.98
C ILE A 233 8.52 -7.47 -11.15
N PRO A 234 9.53 -8.31 -11.38
CA PRO A 234 10.90 -7.86 -11.57
C PRO A 234 11.14 -7.31 -12.97
N ARG A 235 12.26 -6.58 -13.13
CA ARG A 235 12.81 -6.16 -14.43
C ARG A 235 12.92 -7.36 -15.35
N GLY A 236 12.49 -7.21 -16.61
CA GLY A 236 12.60 -8.24 -17.64
C GLY A 236 11.65 -9.43 -17.45
N MET A 237 10.58 -9.29 -16.65
CA MET A 237 9.58 -10.35 -16.54
C MET A 237 8.98 -10.68 -17.90
N PRO A 238 9.00 -11.97 -18.33
CA PRO A 238 8.38 -12.38 -19.58
C PRO A 238 6.88 -12.07 -19.63
N PRO A 239 6.34 -11.68 -20.80
CA PRO A 239 4.91 -11.32 -20.93
C PRO A 239 3.93 -12.43 -20.53
N ASP A 240 4.28 -13.69 -20.77
CA ASP A 240 3.47 -14.84 -20.35
C ASP A 240 3.42 -15.02 -18.83
N GLN A 241 4.52 -14.78 -18.14
CA GLN A 241 4.57 -14.79 -16.67
C GLN A 241 3.77 -13.61 -16.09
N PHE A 242 3.86 -12.42 -16.70
CA PHE A 242 3.04 -11.29 -16.27
C PHE A 242 1.53 -11.59 -16.43
N LYS A 243 1.15 -12.17 -17.57
CA LYS A 243 -0.24 -12.59 -17.83
C LYS A 243 -0.71 -13.60 -16.77
N ALA A 244 0.12 -14.60 -16.45
CA ALA A 244 -0.19 -15.58 -15.39
C ALA A 244 -0.34 -14.90 -14.02
N ALA A 245 0.48 -13.90 -13.69
CA ALA A 245 0.37 -13.15 -12.43
C ALA A 245 -0.94 -12.35 -12.30
N CYS A 246 -1.59 -12.02 -13.41
CA CYS A 246 -2.86 -11.30 -13.44
C CYS A 246 -4.09 -12.22 -13.44
N GLN A 247 -3.93 -13.51 -13.81
CA GLN A 247 -5.05 -14.44 -13.93
C GLN A 247 -5.59 -14.85 -12.57
N THR A 248 -6.91 -15.00 -12.51
CA THR A 248 -7.65 -15.61 -11.40
C THR A 248 -8.22 -16.94 -11.89
N GLU A 249 -8.16 -17.97 -11.05
CA GLU A 249 -8.75 -19.28 -11.34
C GLU A 249 -10.30 -19.24 -11.32
#